data_3e7a37f97f1e5e7ed2e21bbc66506ae6
#
_entry.id   3e7a37f97f1e5e7ed2e21bbc66506ae6
#
_cell.length_a   1.000
_cell.length_b   1.000
_cell.length_c   1.000
_cell.angle_alpha   90.00
_cell.angle_beta   90.00
_cell.angle_gamma   90.00
#
_symmetry.space_group_name_H-M   'P 1'
#
loop_
_entity.id
_entity.type
_entity.pdbx_description
1 polymer ?
#
loop_
_entity_poly.entity_id
_entity_poly.type
_entity_poly.pdbx_seq_one_letter_code
_entity_poly.pdbx_strand_id
1 'polypeptide(L)'
;MSESSPGGAASAGSSRREWSFDAPVRRWREGSWRFVTVPEGVSDEVDEVVGGSTGGFGSVRVEVTVGATVWRTSLFPSAEAGAYVLPVKKAVRVAEGLADDEVAEVTIRLVER
;
A
#
# COMPACT_ATOMS: atom_id res chain seq x y z
N MET A 1 -5.24 20.33 17.05
CA MET A 1 -5.07 19.97 17.23
C MET A 1 -4.94 19.15 17.02
N SER A 2 -4.60 19.00 16.65
CA SER A 2 -4.42 18.17 16.54
C SER A 2 -4.22 17.37 16.54
N GLU A 3 -4.24 17.36 16.44
CA GLU A 3 -3.98 16.60 16.63
C GLU A 3 -3.84 15.76 16.33
N SER A 4 -3.79 15.77 15.98
CA SER A 4 -3.65 14.97 15.79
C SER A 4 -3.24 14.20 15.46
N SER A 5 -2.87 14.22 15.18
CA SER A 5 -2.38 13.53 15.01
C SER A 5 -2.05 12.75 15.13
N PRO A 6 -1.77 12.85 14.97
CA PRO A 6 -1.12 12.08 15.13
C PRO A 6 -1.21 11.15 15.32
N GLY A 7 -1.51 11.53 15.14
CA GLY A 7 -1.74 10.51 15.54
C GLY A 7 -1.55 9.44 15.07
N GLY A 8 -1.40 9.71 14.29
CA GLY A 8 -1.30 8.56 13.73
C GLY A 8 -0.70 7.60 14.59
N ALA A 9 0.05 8.12 15.23
CA ALA A 9 0.75 7.27 16.02
C ALA A 9 -0.08 6.31 16.70
N ALA A 10 -0.98 6.81 17.22
CA ALA A 10 -1.77 5.98 17.98
C ALA A 10 -2.18 4.81 17.21
N SER A 11 -2.54 5.08 16.05
CA SER A 11 -3.08 3.99 15.34
C SER A 11 -2.05 2.93 15.11
N ALA A 12 -0.87 3.34 14.96
CA ALA A 12 0.12 2.34 14.69
C ALA A 12 0.14 1.33 15.77
N GLY A 13 0.02 1.75 16.96
CA GLY A 13 0.08 0.81 18.04
C GLY A 13 -1.15 -0.05 18.12
N SER A 14 -2.27 0.50 17.77
CA SER A 14 -3.49 -0.22 18.00
C SER A 14 -3.81 -1.18 16.89
N SER A 15 -3.31 -0.96 15.72
CA SER A 15 -3.68 -1.83 14.63
C SER A 15 -2.48 -2.16 13.79
N ARG A 16 -2.03 -3.37 13.91
CA ARG A 16 -0.89 -3.81 13.14
C ARG A 16 -1.33 -4.38 11.81
N ARG A 17 -2.57 -4.15 11.44
CA ARG A 17 -3.09 -4.66 10.19
C ARG A 17 -3.44 -3.56 9.22
N GLU A 18 -3.17 -2.33 9.60
CA GLU A 18 -3.51 -1.20 8.76
C GLU A 18 -2.39 -0.18 8.79
N TRP A 19 -2.05 0.33 7.62
CA TRP A 19 -0.97 1.32 7.50
C TRP A 19 -1.39 2.37 6.49
N SER A 20 -0.96 3.60 6.72
CA SER A 20 -1.19 4.70 5.79
C SER A 20 0.14 5.32 5.41
N PHE A 21 0.26 5.70 4.16
CA PHE A 21 1.49 6.31 3.68
C PHE A 21 1.20 7.08 2.41
N ASP A 22 2.13 7.94 2.03
CA ASP A 22 2.07 8.67 0.77
C ASP A 22 3.12 8.09 -0.15
N ALA A 23 2.77 7.92 -1.42
CA ALA A 23 3.74 7.42 -2.38
C ALA A 23 3.33 7.84 -3.78
N PRO A 24 4.30 8.10 -4.65
CA PRO A 24 3.97 8.49 -6.01
C PRO A 24 3.54 7.29 -6.84
N VAL A 25 2.65 7.53 -7.77
CA VAL A 25 2.23 6.51 -8.72
C VAL A 25 3.29 6.46 -9.81
N ARG A 26 3.83 5.27 -10.03
CA ARG A 26 4.90 5.09 -11.00
C ARG A 26 4.48 4.12 -12.08
N ARG A 27 5.06 4.29 -13.25
CA ARG A 27 4.82 3.38 -14.35
C ARG A 27 5.81 2.23 -14.27
N TRP A 28 5.32 1.03 -14.49
CA TRP A 28 6.18 -0.13 -14.45
C TRP A 28 6.84 -0.28 -15.81
N ARG A 29 8.09 0.11 -15.90
CA ARG A 29 8.86 0.00 -17.13
C ARG A 29 8.12 0.70 -18.27
N GLU A 30 7.89 0.00 -19.36
CA GLU A 30 7.26 0.62 -20.50
C GLU A 30 5.80 0.25 -20.66
N GLY A 31 5.27 -0.51 -19.74
CA GLY A 31 3.92 -0.97 -19.88
C GLY A 31 2.90 0.04 -19.42
N SER A 32 1.65 -0.35 -19.48
CA SER A 32 0.57 0.49 -19.00
C SER A 32 0.33 0.28 -17.52
N TRP A 33 1.08 -0.58 -16.90
CA TRP A 33 0.91 -0.91 -15.50
C TRP A 33 1.39 0.24 -14.62
N ARG A 34 0.63 0.51 -13.58
CA ARG A 34 1.02 1.54 -12.61
C ARG A 34 1.04 0.93 -11.23
N PHE A 35 1.91 1.44 -10.39
CA PHE A 35 2.05 0.93 -9.04
C PHE A 35 2.57 2.02 -8.11
N VAL A 36 2.43 1.78 -6.81
CA VAL A 36 3.12 2.58 -5.81
C VAL A 36 4.02 1.63 -5.03
N THR A 37 5.15 2.15 -4.58
CA THR A 37 6.06 1.37 -3.74
C THR A 37 5.69 1.63 -2.29
N VAL A 38 5.45 0.57 -1.56
CA VAL A 38 5.15 0.68 -0.14
C VAL A 38 6.45 1.08 0.57
N PRO A 39 6.43 2.12 1.40
CA PRO A 39 7.66 2.55 2.06
C PRO A 39 8.32 1.41 2.81
N GLU A 40 9.63 1.47 2.91
CA GLU A 40 10.40 0.39 3.47
C GLU A 40 9.96 0.06 4.90
N GLY A 41 9.75 1.06 5.71
CA GLY A 41 9.32 0.82 7.08
C GLY A 41 7.98 0.12 7.16
N VAL A 42 7.05 0.52 6.32
CA VAL A 42 5.73 -0.13 6.27
C VAL A 42 5.88 -1.54 5.74
N SER A 43 6.70 -1.73 4.71
CA SER A 43 6.93 -3.05 4.14
C SER A 43 7.49 -3.99 5.19
N ASP A 44 8.41 -3.51 6.01
CA ASP A 44 9.01 -4.33 7.04
C ASP A 44 7.96 -4.74 8.08
N GLU A 45 7.09 -3.82 8.43
CA GLU A 45 6.05 -4.13 9.42
C GLU A 45 5.04 -5.12 8.87
N VAL A 46 4.67 -4.94 7.61
CA VAL A 46 3.75 -5.88 6.98
C VAL A 46 4.39 -7.27 6.97
N ASP A 47 5.65 -7.33 6.59
CA ASP A 47 6.37 -8.57 6.52
C ASP A 47 6.41 -9.26 7.88
N GLU A 48 6.60 -8.49 8.91
CA GLU A 48 6.65 -9.01 10.25
C GLU A 48 5.31 -9.62 10.65
N VAL A 49 4.24 -8.94 10.32
CA VAL A 49 2.91 -9.40 10.71
C VAL A 49 2.53 -10.67 9.95
N VAL A 50 2.85 -10.72 8.66
CA VAL A 50 2.44 -11.85 7.85
C VAL A 50 3.49 -12.93 7.75
N GLY A 51 4.65 -12.68 8.31
CA GLY A 51 5.78 -13.54 8.14
C GLY A 51 5.51 -14.97 8.39
N GLY A 52 5.51 -15.84 7.75
CA GLY A 52 5.18 -17.21 7.95
C GLY A 52 3.81 -17.56 7.47
N SER A 53 2.97 -16.57 7.25
CA SER A 53 1.61 -16.85 6.85
C SER A 53 1.46 -16.90 5.35
N THR A 54 2.39 -16.36 4.62
CA THR A 54 2.25 -16.25 3.18
C THR A 54 2.71 -17.48 2.45
N GLY A 55 3.26 -18.41 3.15
CA GLY A 55 3.68 -19.64 2.51
C GLY A 55 4.86 -19.49 1.61
N GLY A 56 5.54 -18.39 1.70
CA GLY A 56 6.76 -18.22 0.95
C GLY A 56 6.63 -17.51 -0.37
N PHE A 57 5.43 -17.23 -0.81
CA PHE A 57 5.28 -16.49 -2.04
C PHE A 57 5.38 -15.03 -1.86
N GLY A 58 5.04 -14.58 -0.71
CA GLY A 58 5.24 -13.19 -0.41
C GLY A 58 4.13 -12.25 -0.81
N SER A 59 3.18 -12.64 -1.63
CA SER A 59 2.10 -11.72 -1.94
C SER A 59 1.15 -11.64 -0.74
N VAL A 60 0.61 -10.45 -0.52
CA VAL A 60 -0.19 -10.19 0.67
C VAL A 60 -1.50 -9.55 0.25
N ARG A 61 -2.61 -10.18 0.62
CA ARG A 61 -3.93 -9.66 0.25
C ARG A 61 -4.27 -8.47 1.11
N VAL A 62 -4.69 -7.40 0.50
CA VAL A 62 -5.00 -6.17 1.23
C VAL A 62 -6.25 -5.53 0.67
N GLU A 63 -6.90 -4.74 1.51
CA GLU A 63 -7.91 -3.80 1.09
C GLU A 63 -7.25 -2.44 1.07
N VAL A 64 -7.41 -1.71 -0.02
CA VAL A 64 -6.71 -0.46 -0.22
C VAL A 64 -7.71 0.67 -0.32
N THR A 65 -7.41 1.77 0.32
CA THR A 65 -8.21 2.99 0.21
C THR A 65 -7.32 4.10 -0.30
N VAL A 66 -7.78 4.74 -1.37
CA VAL A 66 -7.14 5.94 -1.88
C VAL A 66 -8.27 6.94 -2.11
N GLY A 67 -8.27 8.02 -1.34
CA GLY A 67 -9.37 8.97 -1.43
C GLY A 67 -10.68 8.30 -1.09
N ALA A 68 -11.63 8.35 -1.99
CA ALA A 68 -12.93 7.75 -1.78
C ALA A 68 -13.02 6.34 -2.38
N THR A 69 -11.97 5.86 -2.98
CA THR A 69 -11.99 4.58 -3.68
C THR A 69 -11.42 3.49 -2.80
N VAL A 70 -12.15 2.38 -2.70
CA VAL A 70 -11.71 1.24 -1.90
C VAL A 70 -11.76 0.01 -2.79
N TRP A 71 -10.69 -0.77 -2.78
CA TRP A 71 -10.68 -2.01 -3.56
C TRP A 71 -9.74 -3.01 -2.92
N ARG A 72 -9.82 -4.25 -3.35
CA ARG A 72 -8.96 -5.30 -2.83
C ARG A 72 -7.98 -5.74 -3.89
N THR A 73 -6.78 -6.00 -3.47
CA THR A 73 -5.73 -6.44 -4.35
C THR A 73 -4.67 -7.12 -3.51
N SER A 74 -3.50 -7.30 -4.07
CA SER A 74 -2.39 -7.88 -3.32
C SER A 74 -1.18 -6.98 -3.44
N LEU A 75 -0.39 -6.96 -2.39
CA LEU A 75 0.94 -6.40 -2.45
C LEU A 75 1.87 -7.48 -2.96
N PHE A 76 2.83 -7.11 -3.78
CA PHE A 76 3.78 -8.06 -4.32
C PHE A 76 5.19 -7.66 -3.91
N PRO A 77 5.99 -8.60 -3.47
CA PRO A 77 7.37 -8.26 -3.13
C PRO A 77 8.14 -7.96 -4.39
N SER A 78 9.00 -6.98 -4.32
CA SER A 78 9.83 -6.59 -5.46
C SER A 78 11.25 -6.47 -5.01
N ALA A 79 12.10 -7.34 -5.51
CA ALA A 79 13.52 -7.25 -5.20
C ALA A 79 14.11 -5.97 -5.74
N GLU A 80 13.60 -5.54 -6.87
CA GLU A 80 14.07 -4.33 -7.50
C GLU A 80 13.77 -3.10 -6.64
N ALA A 81 12.59 -3.07 -6.05
CA ALA A 81 12.21 -1.95 -5.20
C ALA A 81 12.70 -2.12 -3.77
N GLY A 82 13.05 -3.32 -3.39
CA GLY A 82 13.45 -3.58 -2.02
C GLY A 82 12.29 -3.50 -1.05
N ALA A 83 11.06 -3.64 -1.55
CA ALA A 83 9.87 -3.45 -0.74
C ALA A 83 8.69 -4.05 -1.48
N TYR A 84 7.53 -4.01 -0.87
CA TYR A 84 6.31 -4.41 -1.55
C TYR A 84 5.91 -3.34 -2.55
N VAL A 85 5.24 -3.76 -3.62
CA VAL A 85 4.65 -2.83 -4.56
C VAL A 85 3.15 -3.10 -4.62
N LEU A 86 2.40 -2.04 -4.83
CA LEU A 86 0.95 -2.08 -4.87
C LEU A 86 0.49 -1.66 -6.26
N PRO A 87 -0.13 -2.56 -7.01
CA PRO A 87 -0.62 -2.17 -8.32
C PRO A 87 -1.84 -1.25 -8.16
N VAL A 88 -1.93 -0.25 -9.02
CA VAL A 88 -3.05 0.70 -9.00
C VAL A 88 -3.70 0.65 -10.36
N LYS A 89 -4.87 0.03 -10.43
CA LYS A 89 -5.52 -0.21 -11.70
C LYS A 89 -6.08 1.09 -12.26
N LYS A 90 -6.34 1.07 -13.55
CA LYS A 90 -6.77 2.26 -14.26
C LYS A 90 -8.03 2.86 -13.67
N ALA A 91 -8.98 2.03 -13.30
CA ALA A 91 -10.24 2.54 -12.76
C ALA A 91 -10.01 3.40 -11.53
N VAL A 92 -9.07 3.00 -10.69
CA VAL A 92 -8.75 3.77 -9.50
C VAL A 92 -8.06 5.07 -9.88
N ARG A 93 -7.12 5.00 -10.81
CA ARG A 93 -6.39 6.19 -11.21
C ARG A 93 -7.32 7.22 -11.80
N VAL A 94 -8.27 6.77 -12.59
CA VAL A 94 -9.25 7.67 -13.18
C VAL A 94 -10.14 8.26 -12.10
N ALA A 95 -10.63 7.42 -11.21
CA ALA A 95 -11.54 7.88 -10.16
C ALA A 95 -10.89 8.91 -9.25
N GLU A 96 -9.60 8.76 -8.99
CA GLU A 96 -8.91 9.63 -8.04
C GLU A 96 -8.02 10.67 -8.72
N GLY A 97 -8.04 10.71 -10.04
CA GLY A 97 -7.26 11.70 -10.76
C GLY A 97 -5.76 11.55 -10.59
N LEU A 98 -5.28 10.34 -10.56
CA LEU A 98 -3.87 10.09 -10.28
C LEU A 98 -3.09 9.94 -11.57
N ALA A 99 -2.32 10.96 -11.89
CA ALA A 99 -1.42 10.90 -13.03
C ALA A 99 -0.09 10.31 -12.59
N ASP A 100 0.75 9.99 -13.56
CA ASP A 100 2.08 9.48 -13.28
C ASP A 100 2.83 10.46 -12.38
N ASP A 101 3.53 9.91 -11.42
CA ASP A 101 4.35 10.65 -10.46
C ASP A 101 3.55 11.48 -9.46
N GLU A 102 2.25 11.40 -9.54
CA GLU A 102 1.44 12.10 -8.56
C GLU A 102 1.42 11.29 -7.27
N VAL A 103 1.49 11.99 -6.13
CA VAL A 103 1.53 11.32 -4.84
C VAL A 103 0.13 10.92 -4.42
N ALA A 104 -0.04 9.66 -4.08
CA ALA A 104 -1.31 9.15 -3.59
C ALA A 104 -1.20 8.91 -2.10
N GLU A 105 -2.27 9.23 -1.39
CA GLU A 105 -2.38 8.92 0.02
C GLU A 105 -3.04 7.56 0.10
N VAL A 106 -2.32 6.59 0.58
CA VAL A 106 -2.74 5.19 0.52
C VAL A 106 -2.91 4.63 1.91
N THR A 107 -4.02 3.94 2.12
CA THR A 107 -4.20 3.16 3.33
C THR A 107 -4.37 1.72 2.91
N ILE A 108 -3.61 0.83 3.51
CA ILE A 108 -3.74 -0.59 3.25
C ILE A 108 -4.13 -1.30 4.53
N ARG A 109 -4.97 -2.31 4.39
CA ARG A 109 -5.40 -3.10 5.52
C ARG A 109 -5.34 -4.55 5.12
N LEU A 110 -4.76 -5.38 5.98
CA LEU A 110 -4.64 -6.80 5.70
C LEU A 110 -6.02 -7.42 5.64
N VAL A 111 -6.22 -8.28 4.66
CA VAL A 111 -7.47 -9.00 4.51
C VAL A 111 -7.30 -10.36 5.12
N GLU A 112 -8.19 -10.70 6.03
CA GLU A 112 -8.12 -12.00 6.66
C GLU A 112 -8.83 -13.02 5.82
N ARG A 113 -8.36 -14.24 5.86
CA ARG A 113 -8.95 -15.28 5.07
C ARG A 113 -10.09 -15.98 5.70
#